data_06a98a33f56ecaa0e4a47094d84e0e02
#
_entry.id   06a98a33f56ecaa0e4a47094d84e0e02
#
_cell.length_a   1.000
_cell.length_b   1.000
_cell.length_c   1.000
_cell.angle_alpha   90.00
_cell.angle_beta   90.00
_cell.angle_gamma   90.00
#
_symmetry.space_group_name_H-M   'P 1'
#
loop_
_entity.id
_entity.type
_entity.pdbx_description
1 polymer ?
#
loop_
_entity_poly.entity_id
_entity_poly.type
_entity_poly.pdbx_seq_one_letter_code
_entity_poly.pdbx_strand_id
1 'polypeptide(L)' 'MDNKLFVEKAKKLVKLYLRDDDEVFLVWLVKVLQNNKCLIGTRDTVSYFEVTYNGDKNEFYVDNYDKLINEKFSSSDI' A
#
# COMPACT_ATOMS: atom_id res chain seq x y z
N MET A 1 2.94 7.33 14.52
CA MET A 1 2.65 5.90 14.79
C MET A 1 3.90 5.10 14.44
N ASP A 2 4.26 4.10 15.23
CA ASP A 2 5.41 3.30 14.86
C ASP A 2 5.08 2.42 13.64
N ASN A 3 6.12 2.02 12.91
CA ASN A 3 5.95 1.32 11.65
C ASN A 3 5.27 -0.04 11.80
N LYS A 4 5.57 -0.78 12.86
CA LYS A 4 4.97 -2.10 13.06
C LYS A 4 3.46 -2.01 13.25
N LEU A 5 3.02 -1.12 14.11
CA LEU A 5 1.59 -0.90 14.35
C LEU A 5 0.90 -0.38 13.10
N PHE A 6 1.56 0.55 12.40
CA PHE A 6 1.01 1.11 11.16
C PHE A 6 0.78 0.00 10.12
N VAL A 7 1.77 -0.87 9.89
CA VAL A 7 1.65 -1.94 8.90
C VAL A 7 0.52 -2.91 9.27
N GLU A 8 0.39 -3.25 10.56
CA GLU A 8 -0.68 -4.12 11.02
C GLU A 8 -2.06 -3.51 10.71
N LYS A 9 -2.23 -2.22 11.00
CA LYS A 9 -3.48 -1.52 10.72
C LYS A 9 -3.73 -1.36 9.22
N ALA A 10 -2.67 -1.06 8.45
CA ALA A 10 -2.77 -0.94 7.00
C ALA A 10 -3.25 -2.24 6.35
N LYS A 11 -2.70 -3.37 6.78
CA LYS A 11 -3.12 -4.68 6.27
C LYS A 11 -4.58 -4.98 6.60
N LYS A 12 -5.03 -4.61 7.80
CA LYS A 12 -6.44 -4.77 8.17
C LYS A 12 -7.36 -3.94 7.28
N LEU A 13 -6.97 -2.70 6.99
CA LEU A 13 -7.76 -1.83 6.13
C LEU A 13 -7.86 -2.37 4.70
N VAL A 14 -6.74 -2.82 4.15
CA VAL A 14 -6.72 -3.38 2.79
C VAL A 14 -7.61 -4.62 2.70
N LYS A 15 -7.60 -5.46 3.72
CA LYS A 15 -8.43 -6.67 3.74
C LYS A 15 -9.92 -6.39 3.74
N LEU A 16 -10.35 -5.19 4.10
CA LEU A 16 -11.76 -4.81 3.98
C LEU A 16 -12.24 -4.80 2.52
N TYR A 17 -11.32 -4.66 1.58
CA TYR A 17 -11.62 -4.61 0.15
C TYR A 17 -11.38 -5.94 -0.56
N LEU A 18 -10.96 -6.96 0.16
CA LEU A 18 -10.56 -8.25 -0.37
C LEU A 18 -11.39 -9.36 0.28
N ARG A 19 -11.23 -10.58 -0.25
CA ARG A 19 -11.83 -11.75 0.39
C ARG A 19 -10.98 -12.17 1.58
N ASP A 20 -11.60 -12.87 2.55
CA ASP A 20 -10.94 -13.23 3.80
C ASP A 20 -9.69 -14.08 3.61
N ASP A 21 -9.65 -14.90 2.56
CA ASP A 21 -8.53 -15.78 2.27
C ASP A 21 -7.45 -15.15 1.39
N ASP A 22 -7.65 -13.91 0.94
CA ASP A 22 -6.63 -13.23 0.15
C ASP A 22 -5.42 -12.90 1.01
N GLU A 23 -4.23 -13.20 0.50
CA GLU A 23 -2.99 -12.86 1.16
C GLU A 23 -2.54 -11.46 0.76
N VAL A 24 -2.07 -10.70 1.73
CA VAL A 24 -1.52 -9.37 1.51
C VAL A 24 -0.07 -9.33 1.98
N PHE A 25 0.74 -8.51 1.31
CA PHE A 25 2.15 -8.37 1.66
C PHE A 25 2.59 -6.93 1.51
N LEU A 26 3.56 -6.55 2.34
CA LEU A 26 4.13 -5.21 2.30
C LEU A 26 5.12 -5.12 1.14
N VAL A 27 4.93 -4.12 0.27
CA VAL A 27 5.85 -3.85 -0.84
C VAL A 27 6.91 -2.84 -0.42
N TRP A 28 6.48 -1.71 0.12
CA TRP A 28 7.42 -0.72 0.69
C TRP A 28 6.73 0.06 1.80
N LEU A 29 7.57 0.69 2.62
CA LEU A 29 7.15 1.43 3.80
C LEU A 29 8.04 2.65 3.93
N VAL A 30 7.42 3.79 4.23
CA VAL A 30 8.15 5.02 4.49
C VAL A 30 7.48 5.77 5.64
N LYS A 31 8.29 6.44 6.44
CA LYS A 31 7.80 7.30 7.52
C LYS A 31 8.45 8.67 7.36
N VAL A 32 7.63 9.71 7.28
CA VAL A 32 8.09 11.09 7.17
C VAL A 32 7.43 11.89 8.27
N LEU A 33 8.23 12.34 9.24
CA LEU A 33 7.72 13.06 10.42
C LEU A 33 6.67 12.20 11.14
N GLN A 34 5.46 12.72 11.32
CA GLN A 34 4.38 11.98 11.97
C GLN A 34 3.49 11.19 11.00
N ASN A 35 3.85 11.17 9.73
CA ASN A 35 3.07 10.46 8.70
C ASN A 35 3.74 9.15 8.34
N ASN A 36 2.92 8.12 8.13
CA ASN A 36 3.37 6.82 7.65
C ASN A 36 2.68 6.51 6.32
N LYS A 37 3.40 5.87 5.42
CA LYS A 37 2.83 5.47 4.13
C LYS A 37 3.41 4.12 3.73
N CYS A 38 2.56 3.25 3.17
CA CYS A 38 3.02 1.96 2.67
C CYS A 38 2.25 1.55 1.42
N LEU A 39 2.84 0.64 0.68
CA LEU A 39 2.19 -0.02 -0.45
C LEU A 39 2.00 -1.48 -0.08
N ILE A 40 0.76 -1.95 -0.21
CA ILE A 40 0.37 -3.33 0.08
C ILE A 40 -0.03 -3.99 -1.24
N GLY A 41 0.58 -5.12 -1.53
CA GLY A 41 0.22 -5.94 -2.67
C GLY A 41 -0.65 -7.11 -2.25
N THR A 42 -1.31 -7.73 -3.22
CA THR A 42 -2.11 -8.93 -3.01
C THR A 42 -1.65 -10.00 -3.97
N ARG A 43 -1.71 -11.28 -3.55
CA ARG A 43 -1.25 -12.38 -4.39
C ARG A 43 -2.16 -12.65 -5.57
N ASP A 44 -3.45 -12.52 -5.34
CA ASP A 44 -4.47 -13.01 -6.28
C ASP A 44 -5.01 -11.92 -7.19
N THR A 45 -4.48 -10.71 -7.11
CA THR A 45 -4.93 -9.59 -7.93
C THR A 45 -3.73 -8.77 -8.37
N VAL A 46 -3.92 -8.00 -9.46
CA VAL A 46 -2.90 -7.07 -9.93
C VAL A 46 -3.01 -5.71 -9.25
N SER A 47 -3.96 -5.57 -8.35
CA SER A 47 -4.17 -4.31 -7.65
C SER A 47 -3.17 -4.13 -6.53
N TYR A 48 -2.80 -2.86 -6.31
CA TYR A 48 -1.99 -2.45 -5.18
C TYR A 48 -2.76 -1.40 -4.38
N PHE A 49 -2.54 -1.40 -3.08
CA PHE A 49 -3.20 -0.45 -2.19
C PHE A 49 -2.14 0.40 -1.50
N GLU A 50 -2.28 1.72 -1.62
CA GLU A 50 -1.43 2.64 -0.88
C GLU A 50 -2.20 3.10 0.35
N VAL A 51 -1.61 2.89 1.53
CA VAL A 51 -2.20 3.31 2.78
C VAL A 51 -1.37 4.42 3.38
N THR A 52 -2.02 5.51 3.73
CA THR A 52 -1.36 6.66 4.35
C THR A 52 -2.00 6.93 5.71
N TYR A 53 -1.16 7.15 6.71
CA TYR A 53 -1.60 7.65 8.00
C TYR A 53 -1.11 9.10 8.15
N ASN A 54 -2.06 10.01 8.37
CA ASN A 54 -1.76 11.40 8.66
C ASN A 54 -1.78 11.57 10.17
N GLY A 55 -0.60 11.74 10.78
CA GLY A 55 -0.48 11.81 12.23
C GLY A 55 -1.06 13.07 12.83
N ASP A 56 -1.07 14.19 12.10
CA ASP A 56 -1.66 15.44 12.57
C ASP A 56 -3.17 15.35 12.74
N LYS A 57 -3.81 14.62 11.83
CA LYS A 57 -5.28 14.49 11.83
C LYS A 57 -5.74 13.16 12.44
N ASN A 58 -4.81 12.26 12.71
CA ASN A 58 -5.12 10.90 13.18
C ASN A 58 -6.10 10.20 12.24
N GLU A 59 -5.78 10.24 10.94
CA GLU A 59 -6.62 9.68 9.88
C GLU A 59 -5.84 8.75 8.98
N PHE A 60 -6.53 7.72 8.48
CA PHE A 60 -6.00 6.81 7.46
C PHE A 60 -6.69 7.06 6.14
N TYR A 61 -5.92 6.93 5.06
CA TYR A 61 -6.43 6.99 3.69
C TYR A 61 -5.98 5.75 2.94
N VAL A 62 -6.88 5.18 2.15
CA VAL A 62 -6.60 3.99 1.35
C VAL A 62 -6.86 4.32 -0.11
N ASP A 63 -5.83 4.18 -0.95
CA ASP A 63 -5.94 4.37 -2.38
C ASP A 63 -5.71 3.03 -3.07
N ASN A 64 -6.57 2.71 -4.03
CA ASN A 64 -6.45 1.49 -4.83
C ASN A 64 -5.88 1.84 -6.19
N TYR A 65 -4.77 1.20 -6.56
CA TYR A 65 -4.11 1.42 -7.85
C TYR A 65 -4.19 0.16 -8.70
N ASP A 66 -4.81 0.29 -9.87
CA ASP A 66 -4.80 -0.74 -10.89
C ASP A 66 -3.77 -0.39 -11.94
N LYS A 67 -3.15 -1.41 -12.53
CA LYS A 67 -2.19 -1.21 -13.59
C LYS A 67 -2.92 -0.79 -14.86
N LEU A 68 -2.75 0.47 -15.27
CA LEU A 68 -3.37 1.00 -16.49
C LEU A 68 -2.47 0.87 -17.71
N ILE A 69 -1.15 0.95 -17.52
CA ILE A 69 -0.17 0.89 -18.59
C ILE A 69 0.95 -0.04 -18.16
N ASN A 70 1.40 -0.86 -19.11
CA ASN A 70 2.58 -1.69 -18.90
C ASN A 70 3.36 -1.69 -20.21
N GLU A 71 4.36 -0.82 -20.30
CA GLU A 71 5.22 -0.69 -21.48
C GLU A 71 6.65 -1.07 -21.10
N LYS A 72 7.33 -1.72 -22.03
CA LYS A 72 8.69 -2.17 -21.84
C LYS A 72 9.65 -1.27 -22.61
N PHE A 73 10.66 -0.79 -21.92
CA PHE A 73 11.73 0.01 -22.52
C PHE A 73 13.07 -0.64 -22.26
N SER A 74 13.92 -0.70 -23.26
CA SER A 74 15.32 -1.06 -23.05
C SER A 74 16.03 0.14 -22.42
N SER A 75 17.00 -0.12 -21.50
CA SER A 75 17.76 0.98 -20.93
C SER A 75 18.55 1.78 -21.99
N SER A 76 18.81 1.20 -23.14
CA SER A 76 19.45 1.93 -24.25
C SER A 76 18.50 2.88 -24.98
N ASP A 77 17.20 2.78 -24.75
CA ASP A 77 16.18 3.63 -25.39
C ASP A 77 15.90 4.91 -24.60
N ILE A 78 16.48 5.01 -23.39
CA ILE A 78 16.23 6.17 -22.52
C ILE A 78 17.51 6.87 -22.09
#